data_865f3939b8a3e97c018a72de81a59bfb
#
_entry.id   865f3939b8a3e97c018a72de81a59bfb
#
_cell.length_a   1.000
_cell.length_b   1.000
_cell.length_c   1.000
_cell.angle_alpha   90.00
_cell.angle_beta   90.00
_cell.angle_gamma   90.00
#
_symmetry.space_group_name_H-M   'P 1'
#
loop_
_entity.id
_entity.type
_entity.pdbx_description
1 polymer ?
#
loop_
_entity_poly.entity_id
_entity_poly.type
_entity_poly.pdbx_seq_one_letter_code
_entity_poly.pdbx_strand_id
1 'polypeptide(L)'
;MTIGGLSSYAPYLQSVLRIVAAFLFIAHGTQKLFAFPVNEPGSGFALMSLMGAAGILETVGGVLMFAGLFTRPVAFVLAGEMAVAYFLRHAPGGPWPILNGGELAVLYCFIWLFFCAAGPGPWSLDAALRRRG
;
A
#
# COMPACT_ATOMS: atom_id res chain seq x y z
N MET A 1 -26.38 -10.10 22.15
CA MET A 1 -25.02 -9.91 21.63
C MET A 1 -24.82 -8.43 21.37
N THR A 2 -24.12 -7.77 22.25
CA THR A 2 -23.86 -6.35 22.14
C THR A 2 -22.76 -6.11 21.10
N ILE A 3 -23.03 -5.27 20.12
CA ILE A 3 -22.11 -4.88 19.04
C ILE A 3 -20.76 -4.37 19.59
N GLY A 4 -20.74 -3.95 20.87
CA GLY A 4 -19.53 -3.49 21.57
C GLY A 4 -18.40 -4.52 21.68
N GLY A 5 -18.72 -5.82 21.63
CA GLY A 5 -17.68 -6.86 21.69
C GLY A 5 -16.82 -6.96 20.45
N LEU A 6 -17.37 -6.71 19.25
CA LEU A 6 -16.61 -6.76 17.99
C LEU A 6 -15.69 -5.57 17.81
N SER A 7 -16.06 -4.41 18.33
CA SER A 7 -15.25 -3.18 18.24
C SER A 7 -13.87 -3.34 18.89
N SER A 8 -13.75 -4.20 19.90
CA SER A 8 -12.48 -4.45 20.58
C SER A 8 -11.43 -5.12 19.67
N TYR A 9 -11.89 -5.78 18.61
CA TYR A 9 -10.98 -6.41 17.63
C TYR A 9 -10.52 -5.46 16.52
N ALA A 10 -11.14 -4.28 16.41
CA ALA A 10 -10.82 -3.32 15.33
C ALA A 10 -9.32 -2.97 15.24
N PRO A 11 -8.58 -2.71 16.34
CA PRO A 11 -7.14 -2.44 16.27
C PRO A 11 -6.33 -3.61 15.71
N TYR A 12 -6.71 -4.84 16.03
CA TYR A 12 -6.03 -6.03 15.52
C TYR A 12 -6.33 -6.24 14.03
N LEU A 13 -7.59 -6.06 13.63
CA LEU A 13 -7.97 -6.10 12.22
C LEU A 13 -7.27 -5.00 11.42
N GLN A 14 -7.05 -3.84 12.02
CA GLN A 14 -6.26 -2.76 11.42
C GLN A 14 -4.83 -3.22 11.13
N SER A 15 -4.18 -3.90 12.09
CA SER A 15 -2.84 -4.46 11.87
C SER A 15 -2.84 -5.52 10.77
N VAL A 16 -3.83 -6.41 10.77
CA VAL A 16 -3.96 -7.46 9.75
C VAL A 16 -4.19 -6.83 8.37
N LEU A 17 -5.08 -5.86 8.26
CA LEU A 17 -5.34 -5.15 7.00
C LEU A 17 -4.06 -4.50 6.46
N ARG A 18 -3.28 -3.86 7.34
CA ARG A 18 -1.99 -3.26 6.94
C ARG A 18 -1.04 -4.31 6.39
N ILE A 19 -0.87 -5.42 7.11
CA ILE A 19 0.05 -6.50 6.72
C ILE A 19 -0.36 -7.09 5.37
N VAL A 20 -1.63 -7.43 5.20
CA VAL A 20 -2.13 -8.01 3.95
C VAL A 20 -2.02 -7.03 2.79
N ALA A 21 -2.45 -5.79 2.99
CA ALA A 21 -2.37 -4.76 1.95
C ALA A 21 -0.91 -4.49 1.55
N ALA A 22 0.00 -4.43 2.52
CA ALA A 22 1.42 -4.23 2.26
C ALA A 22 2.04 -5.41 1.51
N PHE A 23 1.69 -6.64 1.86
CA PHE A 23 2.15 -7.83 1.16
C PHE A 23 1.77 -7.81 -0.32
N LEU A 24 0.52 -7.52 -0.61
CA LEU A 24 0.03 -7.41 -1.99
C LEU A 24 0.69 -6.25 -2.74
N PHE A 25 0.93 -5.15 -2.03
CA PHE A 25 1.56 -3.96 -2.59
C PHE A 25 3.03 -4.18 -2.95
N ILE A 26 3.77 -4.90 -2.09
CA ILE A 26 5.16 -5.31 -2.36
C ILE A 26 5.24 -6.10 -3.67
N ALA A 27 4.30 -7.01 -3.91
CA ALA A 27 4.28 -7.79 -5.14
C ALA A 27 4.18 -6.91 -6.40
N HIS A 28 3.41 -5.82 -6.35
CA HIS A 28 3.37 -4.85 -7.45
C HIS A 28 4.72 -4.16 -7.65
N GLY A 29 5.40 -3.79 -6.56
CA GLY A 29 6.72 -3.16 -6.62
C GLY A 29 7.79 -4.10 -7.17
N THR A 30 7.87 -5.31 -6.65
CA THR A 30 8.86 -6.30 -7.11
C THR A 30 8.61 -6.75 -8.55
N GLN A 31 7.35 -6.78 -8.98
CA GLN A 31 7.02 -7.06 -10.38
C GLN A 31 7.60 -5.99 -11.31
N LYS A 32 7.53 -4.72 -10.93
CA LYS A 32 8.11 -3.62 -11.71
C LYS A 32 9.64 -3.64 -11.72
N LEU A 33 10.27 -3.97 -10.60
CA LEU A 33 11.74 -3.93 -10.47
C LEU A 33 12.41 -5.21 -10.96
N PHE A 34 11.85 -6.37 -10.66
CA PHE A 34 12.50 -7.67 -10.81
C PHE A 34 11.72 -8.65 -11.69
N ALA A 35 10.57 -8.22 -12.25
CA ALA A 35 9.63 -9.09 -12.96
C ALA A 35 9.22 -10.31 -12.10
N PHE A 36 9.06 -10.12 -10.78
CA PHE A 36 8.67 -11.16 -9.85
C PHE A 36 7.48 -10.70 -8.98
N PRO A 37 6.43 -11.49 -8.86
CA PRO A 37 6.14 -12.73 -9.61
C PRO A 37 5.91 -12.45 -11.11
N VAL A 38 6.35 -13.37 -11.97
CA VAL A 38 6.30 -13.17 -13.42
C VAL A 38 4.89 -13.45 -13.93
N ASN A 39 4.28 -12.45 -14.58
CA ASN A 39 3.00 -12.59 -15.28
C ASN A 39 3.12 -12.32 -16.77
N GLU A 40 4.00 -11.41 -17.17
CA GLU A 40 4.12 -10.94 -18.55
C GLU A 40 5.61 -10.89 -18.96
N PRO A 41 5.96 -11.34 -20.17
CA PRO A 41 7.29 -11.14 -20.69
C PRO A 41 7.65 -9.65 -20.77
N GLY A 42 8.80 -9.27 -20.23
CA GLY A 42 9.27 -7.89 -20.27
C GLY A 42 8.67 -6.95 -19.22
N SER A 43 8.13 -7.48 -18.12
CA SER A 43 7.54 -6.69 -17.04
C SER A 43 8.55 -5.93 -16.17
N GLY A 44 9.85 -6.16 -16.31
CA GLY A 44 10.88 -5.38 -15.61
C GLY A 44 11.08 -4.01 -16.25
N PHE A 45 11.18 -2.96 -15.41
CA PHE A 45 11.40 -1.59 -15.88
C PHE A 45 12.77 -1.08 -15.42
N ALA A 46 13.36 -0.18 -16.21
CA ALA A 46 14.61 0.48 -15.83
C ALA A 46 14.42 1.29 -14.54
N LEU A 47 15.39 1.20 -13.62
CA LEU A 47 15.31 1.88 -12.32
C LEU A 47 15.16 3.40 -12.43
N MET A 48 15.72 4.00 -13.47
CA MET A 48 15.68 5.46 -13.69
C MET A 48 14.41 5.91 -14.43
N SER A 49 13.48 5.00 -14.73
CA SER A 49 12.19 5.35 -15.34
C SER A 49 11.15 5.71 -14.27
N LEU A 50 10.05 6.33 -14.69
CA LEU A 50 8.93 6.62 -13.81
C LEU A 50 8.36 5.33 -13.18
N MET A 51 8.28 4.25 -13.96
CA MET A 51 7.82 2.95 -13.45
C MET A 51 8.83 2.32 -12.50
N GLY A 52 10.13 2.52 -12.73
CA GLY A 52 11.18 2.10 -11.80
C GLY A 52 11.06 2.83 -10.47
N ALA A 53 10.85 4.15 -10.49
CA ALA A 53 10.61 4.94 -9.28
C ALA A 53 9.39 4.44 -8.51
N ALA A 54 8.28 4.16 -9.21
CA ALA A 54 7.10 3.56 -8.61
C ALA A 54 7.41 2.20 -7.97
N GLY A 55 8.17 1.35 -8.68
CA GLY A 55 8.60 0.05 -8.17
C GLY A 55 9.41 0.16 -6.89
N ILE A 56 10.32 1.13 -6.80
CA ILE A 56 11.11 1.39 -5.58
C ILE A 56 10.20 1.83 -4.43
N LEU A 57 9.32 2.79 -4.67
CA LEU A 57 8.37 3.27 -3.65
C LEU A 57 7.46 2.14 -3.15
N GLU A 58 6.92 1.35 -4.05
CA GLU A 58 6.01 0.25 -3.70
C GLU A 58 6.73 -0.86 -2.96
N THR A 59 7.97 -1.17 -3.32
CA THR A 59 8.76 -2.21 -2.64
C THR A 59 9.22 -1.73 -1.27
N VAL A 60 9.92 -0.60 -1.20
CA VAL A 60 10.45 -0.06 0.07
C VAL A 60 9.31 0.37 0.98
N GLY A 61 8.37 1.16 0.46
CA GLY A 61 7.22 1.61 1.22
C GLY A 61 6.34 0.45 1.68
N GLY A 62 6.16 -0.56 0.82
CA GLY A 62 5.43 -1.77 1.16
C GLY A 62 6.08 -2.55 2.30
N VAL A 63 7.40 -2.70 2.29
CA VAL A 63 8.15 -3.36 3.38
C VAL A 63 7.98 -2.58 4.68
N LEU A 64 8.11 -1.27 4.66
CA LEU A 64 7.90 -0.43 5.83
C LEU A 64 6.48 -0.55 6.36
N MET A 65 5.49 -0.56 5.49
CA MET A 65 4.08 -0.75 5.88
C MET A 65 3.82 -2.16 6.41
N PHE A 66 4.45 -3.18 5.83
CA PHE A 66 4.36 -4.56 6.33
C PHE A 66 4.85 -4.64 7.78
N ALA A 67 6.01 -4.07 8.04
CA ALA A 67 6.59 -4.02 9.39
C ALA A 67 5.85 -3.04 10.32
N GLY A 68 5.13 -2.08 9.76
CA GLY A 68 4.50 -1.01 10.53
C GLY A 68 5.50 -0.02 11.09
N LEU A 69 6.51 0.35 10.31
CA LEU A 69 7.55 1.30 10.69
C LEU A 69 7.38 2.60 9.90
N PHE A 70 7.39 3.73 10.62
CA PHE A 70 7.10 5.07 10.05
C PHE A 70 5.77 5.09 9.29
N THR A 71 4.77 4.44 9.84
CA THR A 71 3.51 4.12 9.14
C THR A 71 2.82 5.36 8.57
N ARG A 72 2.64 6.40 9.37
CA ARG A 72 1.87 7.57 8.93
C ARG A 72 2.51 8.31 7.76
N PRO A 73 3.80 8.72 7.81
CA PRO A 73 4.41 9.42 6.68
C PRO A 73 4.57 8.53 5.45
N VAL A 74 4.92 7.25 5.62
CA VAL A 74 5.03 6.30 4.52
C VAL A 74 3.67 6.11 3.84
N ALA A 75 2.61 5.91 4.62
CA ALA A 75 1.25 5.78 4.10
C ALA A 75 0.82 7.01 3.30
N PHE A 76 1.16 8.21 3.77
CA PHE A 76 0.85 9.44 3.04
C PHE A 76 1.54 9.46 1.67
N VAL A 77 2.82 9.12 1.60
CA VAL A 77 3.58 9.08 0.34
C VAL A 77 2.99 8.04 -0.62
N LEU A 78 2.67 6.84 -0.12
CA LEU A 78 2.09 5.78 -0.93
C LEU A 78 0.68 6.13 -1.42
N ALA A 79 -0.13 6.81 -0.62
CA ALA A 79 -1.43 7.29 -1.05
C ALA A 79 -1.30 8.29 -2.20
N GLY A 80 -0.35 9.22 -2.09
CA GLY A 80 -0.05 10.18 -3.15
C GLY A 80 0.44 9.51 -4.43
N GLU A 81 1.31 8.51 -4.32
CA GLU A 81 1.77 7.70 -5.45
C GLU A 81 0.60 7.04 -6.17
N MET A 82 -0.32 6.42 -5.42
CA MET A 82 -1.48 5.75 -6.01
C MET A 82 -2.43 6.74 -6.71
N ALA A 83 -2.61 7.91 -6.16
CA ALA A 83 -3.40 8.97 -6.82
C ALA A 83 -2.75 9.40 -8.15
N VAL A 84 -1.45 9.64 -8.15
CA VAL A 84 -0.69 9.98 -9.37
C VAL A 84 -0.77 8.84 -10.39
N ALA A 85 -0.55 7.61 -9.96
CA ALA A 85 -0.64 6.43 -10.82
C ALA A 85 -2.02 6.30 -11.47
N TYR A 86 -3.07 6.55 -10.70
CA TYR A 86 -4.44 6.51 -11.24
C TYR A 86 -4.62 7.52 -12.37
N PHE A 87 -4.28 8.77 -12.13
CA PHE A 87 -4.51 9.82 -13.13
C PHE A 87 -3.58 9.71 -14.36
N LEU A 88 -2.36 9.22 -14.19
CA LEU A 88 -1.43 9.08 -15.30
C LEU A 88 -1.65 7.82 -16.14
N ARG A 89 -2.05 6.71 -15.50
CA ARG A 89 -2.06 5.37 -16.14
C ARG A 89 -3.46 4.85 -16.42
N HIS A 90 -4.42 5.19 -15.59
CA HIS A 90 -5.76 4.59 -15.66
C HIS A 90 -6.83 5.56 -16.16
N ALA A 91 -6.90 6.76 -15.62
CA ALA A 91 -7.91 7.75 -15.99
C ALA A 91 -7.96 8.06 -17.49
N PRO A 92 -6.83 8.09 -18.25
CA PRO A 92 -6.90 8.30 -19.69
C PRO A 92 -7.68 7.23 -20.43
N GLY A 93 -7.85 6.04 -19.87
CA GLY A 93 -8.63 4.94 -20.45
C GLY A 93 -10.14 5.06 -20.28
N GLY A 94 -10.62 6.09 -19.58
CA GLY A 94 -12.04 6.33 -19.35
C GLY A 94 -12.39 6.66 -17.90
N PRO A 95 -13.63 7.10 -17.64
CA PRO A 95 -14.04 7.59 -16.31
C PRO A 95 -14.33 6.49 -15.29
N TRP A 96 -14.52 5.24 -15.74
CA TRP A 96 -14.93 4.17 -14.84
C TRP A 96 -13.74 3.29 -14.44
N PRO A 97 -13.36 3.25 -13.13
CA PRO A 97 -12.23 2.43 -12.66
C PRO A 97 -12.34 0.95 -13.01
N ILE A 98 -13.54 0.39 -13.01
CA ILE A 98 -13.76 -1.01 -13.40
C ILE A 98 -13.37 -1.28 -14.87
N LEU A 99 -13.46 -0.28 -15.73
CA LEU A 99 -13.14 -0.40 -17.15
C LEU A 99 -11.73 0.06 -17.47
N ASN A 100 -11.18 1.01 -16.71
CA ASN A 100 -9.84 1.54 -16.97
C ASN A 100 -8.72 0.78 -16.24
N GLY A 101 -9.08 -0.24 -15.46
CA GLY A 101 -8.11 -1.05 -14.71
C GLY A 101 -7.55 -0.38 -13.44
N GLY A 102 -8.12 0.76 -13.02
CA GLY A 102 -7.61 1.54 -11.90
C GLY A 102 -8.22 1.25 -10.55
N GLU A 103 -9.06 0.23 -10.40
CA GLU A 103 -9.72 -0.06 -9.12
C GLU A 103 -8.73 -0.25 -7.97
N LEU A 104 -7.66 -1.01 -8.20
CA LEU A 104 -6.64 -1.25 -7.18
C LEU A 104 -5.92 0.04 -6.77
N ALA A 105 -5.59 0.90 -7.74
CA ALA A 105 -4.94 2.18 -7.44
C ALA A 105 -5.83 3.06 -6.57
N VAL A 106 -7.12 3.15 -6.88
CA VAL A 106 -8.10 3.88 -6.07
C VAL A 106 -8.18 3.27 -4.66
N LEU A 107 -8.35 1.97 -4.59
CA LEU A 107 -8.52 1.27 -3.30
C LEU A 107 -7.27 1.42 -2.42
N TYR A 108 -6.07 1.23 -2.97
CA TYR A 108 -4.83 1.44 -2.23
C TYR A 108 -4.65 2.88 -1.77
N CYS A 109 -5.00 3.86 -2.61
CA CYS A 109 -4.94 5.26 -2.21
C CYS A 109 -5.70 5.50 -0.90
N PHE A 110 -6.93 5.03 -0.81
CA PHE A 110 -7.76 5.22 0.38
C PHE A 110 -7.36 4.33 1.55
N ILE A 111 -6.87 3.11 1.30
CA ILE A 111 -6.29 2.26 2.35
C ILE A 111 -5.09 2.97 3.01
N TRP A 112 -4.18 3.51 2.22
CA TRP A 112 -3.03 4.22 2.75
C TRP A 112 -3.42 5.53 3.45
N LEU A 113 -4.40 6.26 2.95
CA LEU A 113 -4.95 7.42 3.67
C LEU A 113 -5.54 7.03 5.02
N PHE A 114 -6.21 5.90 5.09
CA PHE A 114 -6.72 5.37 6.36
C PHE A 114 -5.56 5.15 7.35
N PHE A 115 -4.48 4.50 6.92
CA PHE A 115 -3.32 4.26 7.80
C PHE A 115 -2.55 5.53 8.13
N CYS A 116 -2.55 6.53 7.24
CA CYS A 116 -1.99 7.84 7.55
C CYS A 116 -2.72 8.47 8.75
N ALA A 117 -4.02 8.39 8.78
CA ALA A 117 -4.86 8.94 9.85
C ALA A 117 -4.90 8.04 11.10
N ALA A 118 -5.15 6.74 10.93
CA ALA A 118 -5.38 5.80 12.02
C ALA A 118 -4.09 5.26 12.65
N GLY A 119 -2.99 5.24 11.90
CA GLY A 119 -1.73 4.64 12.35
C GLY A 119 -1.67 3.13 12.13
N PRO A 120 -0.62 2.47 12.68
CA PRO A 120 -0.25 1.11 12.28
C PRO A 120 -1.05 -0.01 12.92
N GLY A 121 -1.77 0.25 14.00
CA GLY A 121 -2.32 -0.80 14.87
C GLY A 121 -1.29 -1.37 15.83
N PRO A 122 -1.72 -2.25 16.76
CA PRO A 122 -0.86 -2.72 17.86
C PRO A 122 0.26 -3.68 17.41
N TRP A 123 0.09 -4.40 16.30
CA TRP A 123 1.10 -5.35 15.80
C TRP A 123 2.04 -4.68 14.78
N SER A 124 2.88 -3.77 15.28
CA SER A 124 3.75 -2.95 14.44
C SER A 124 5.04 -2.60 15.18
N LEU A 125 6.10 -2.28 14.42
CA LEU A 125 7.34 -1.76 14.99
C LEU A 125 7.13 -0.39 15.63
N ASP A 126 6.30 0.47 15.04
CA ASP A 126 5.97 1.77 15.65
C ASP A 126 5.38 1.60 17.06
N ALA A 127 4.46 0.65 17.23
CA ALA A 127 3.87 0.35 18.52
C ALA A 127 4.91 -0.21 19.51
N ALA A 128 5.79 -1.11 19.05
CA ALA A 128 6.84 -1.69 19.86
C ALA A 128 7.85 -0.63 20.32
N LEU A 129 8.23 0.30 19.46
CA LEU A 129 9.17 1.37 19.78
C LEU A 129 8.57 2.36 20.79
N ARG A 130 7.27 2.69 20.67
CA ARG A 130 6.58 3.55 21.64
C ARG A 130 6.49 2.95 23.04
N ARG A 131 6.40 1.61 23.14
CA ARG A 131 6.35 0.92 24.44
C ARG A 131 7.71 0.90 25.16
N ARG A 132 8.80 1.15 24.44
CA ARG A 132 10.17 1.16 25.00
C ARG A 132 10.66 2.57 25.41
N GLY A 133 9.95 3.62 24.99
CA GLY A 133 10.22 5.00 25.37
C GLY A 133 9.27 5.45 26.46
#